data_02d5d6375993ab43e8ebaac3beb7e268
#
_entry.id   02d5d6375993ab43e8ebaac3beb7e268
#
_cell.length_a   1.000
_cell.length_b   1.000
_cell.length_c   1.000
_cell.angle_alpha   90.00
_cell.angle_beta   90.00
_cell.angle_gamma   90.00
#
_symmetry.space_group_name_H-M   'P 1'
#
loop_
_entity.id
_entity.type
_entity.pdbx_description
1 polymer ?
#
loop_
_entity_poly.entity_id
_entity_poly.type
_entity_poly.pdbx_seq_one_letter_code
_entity_poly.pdbx_strand_id
1 'polypeptide(L)'
;MKHLLAFLFFASNAFADGLKWERTTQRIEARQEDRFVKVEFSYRNTGKAPVRIESVHGVCVCCTAAYATKKKLAPGESGVVVVRVDFEKKPLPLMKPVTVKTDDGQTTVLMVEVFAKP
;
A
#
# COMPACT_ATOMS: atom_id res chain seq x y z
N MET A 1 -28.30 5.03 -29.62
CA MET A 1 -28.27 5.33 -29.21
C MET A 1 -28.10 5.07 -28.01
N LYS A 2 -28.23 4.74 -27.34
CA LYS A 2 -28.22 4.53 -26.21
C LYS A 2 -27.02 4.03 -25.71
N HIS A 3 -26.32 3.37 -26.33
CA HIS A 3 -25.21 2.82 -25.85
C HIS A 3 -24.23 3.79 -25.52
N LEU A 4 -24.33 4.84 -25.93
CA LEU A 4 -23.46 5.82 -25.64
C LEU A 4 -23.21 5.94 -24.26
N LEU A 5 -24.16 5.71 -23.54
CA LEU A 5 -24.08 5.87 -22.19
C LEU A 5 -23.00 5.08 -21.66
N ALA A 6 -22.80 4.00 -22.17
CA ALA A 6 -21.87 3.12 -21.64
C ALA A 6 -20.51 3.74 -21.66
N PHE A 7 -20.30 4.60 -22.55
CA PHE A 7 -19.08 5.18 -22.59
C PHE A 7 -18.76 6.02 -21.51
N LEU A 8 -19.71 6.61 -21.00
CA LEU A 8 -19.52 7.53 -19.97
C LEU A 8 -18.85 6.89 -18.88
N PHE A 9 -19.01 5.63 -18.77
CA PHE A 9 -18.46 5.00 -17.71
C PHE A 9 -17.05 5.00 -17.88
N PHE A 10 -16.58 5.03 -19.05
CA PHE A 10 -15.24 4.95 -19.26
C PHE A 10 -14.56 6.05 -18.70
N ALA A 11 -15.17 7.10 -18.57
CA ALA A 11 -14.57 8.25 -18.03
C ALA A 11 -14.15 7.90 -16.67
N SER A 12 -14.96 7.14 -16.02
CA SER A 12 -14.59 6.84 -14.69
C SER A 12 -13.49 5.86 -14.73
N ASN A 13 -13.35 5.12 -15.76
CA ASN A 13 -12.30 4.19 -15.80
C ASN A 13 -10.99 4.88 -15.85
N ALA A 14 -10.95 6.07 -16.34
CA ALA A 14 -9.72 6.78 -16.43
C ALA A 14 -9.17 7.02 -15.04
N PHE A 15 -10.01 7.04 -14.05
CA PHE A 15 -9.55 7.31 -12.73
C PHE A 15 -9.00 6.06 -12.10
N ALA A 16 -9.17 4.94 -12.74
CA ALA A 16 -8.69 3.71 -12.20
C ALA A 16 -7.29 3.42 -12.71
N ASP A 17 -6.69 4.34 -13.48
CA ASP A 17 -5.37 4.11 -13.96
C ASP A 17 -4.38 4.05 -12.82
N GLY A 18 -3.43 3.21 -12.92
CA GLY A 18 -2.40 3.05 -11.92
C GLY A 18 -2.72 1.94 -10.95
N LEU A 19 -2.08 2.00 -9.80
CA LEU A 19 -2.23 0.94 -8.82
C LEU A 19 -3.50 1.10 -8.02
N LYS A 20 -4.20 0.01 -7.83
CA LYS A 20 -5.33 -0.04 -6.96
C LYS A 20 -4.95 -0.88 -5.77
N TRP A 21 -5.17 -0.38 -4.57
CA TRP A 21 -4.80 -1.06 -3.33
C TRP A 21 -6.02 -1.75 -2.74
N GLU A 22 -5.80 -2.96 -2.24
CA GLU A 22 -6.88 -3.70 -1.62
C GLU A 22 -7.32 -2.99 -0.35
N ARG A 23 -6.36 -2.48 0.40
CA ARG A 23 -6.60 -1.64 1.56
C ARG A 23 -5.37 -0.82 1.81
N THR A 24 -5.52 0.34 2.40
CA THR A 24 -4.40 1.23 2.69
C THR A 24 -4.16 1.38 4.18
N THR A 25 -4.99 0.79 5.02
CA THR A 25 -4.79 0.80 6.47
C THR A 25 -4.99 -0.61 6.99
N GLN A 26 -4.09 -1.05 7.84
CA GLN A 26 -4.26 -2.33 8.52
C GLN A 26 -4.02 -2.17 10.00
N ARG A 27 -4.91 -2.76 10.79
CA ARG A 27 -4.83 -2.72 12.24
C ARG A 27 -4.45 -4.11 12.72
N ILE A 28 -3.37 -4.17 13.49
CA ILE A 28 -2.84 -5.44 13.96
C ILE A 28 -2.78 -5.42 15.46
N GLU A 29 -3.22 -6.49 16.10
CA GLU A 29 -3.05 -6.65 17.54
C GLU A 29 -1.80 -7.46 17.78
N ALA A 30 -0.97 -7.02 18.73
CA ALA A 30 0.26 -7.71 19.04
C ALA A 30 0.56 -7.57 20.52
N ARG A 31 1.44 -8.41 21.02
CA ARG A 31 1.90 -8.30 22.38
C ARG A 31 3.21 -7.53 22.37
N GLN A 32 3.49 -6.82 23.44
CA GLN A 32 4.71 -6.06 23.51
C GLN A 32 5.95 -6.95 23.32
N GLU A 33 5.89 -8.18 23.78
CA GLU A 33 7.02 -9.09 23.68
C GLU A 33 7.21 -9.64 22.27
N ASP A 34 6.29 -9.41 21.36
CA ASP A 34 6.44 -9.88 19.98
C ASP A 34 7.52 -9.10 19.25
N ARG A 35 7.78 -7.88 19.67
CA ARG A 35 8.86 -7.03 19.18
C ARG A 35 8.65 -6.46 17.78
N PHE A 36 8.02 -7.15 16.89
CA PHE A 36 7.74 -6.63 15.56
C PHE A 36 6.51 -7.28 14.95
N VAL A 37 5.96 -6.65 13.94
CA VAL A 37 4.89 -7.24 13.13
C VAL A 37 5.27 -7.09 11.67
N LYS A 38 4.76 -7.98 10.83
CA LYS A 38 4.88 -7.88 9.38
C LYS A 38 3.51 -7.81 8.81
N VAL A 39 3.31 -6.87 7.88
CA VAL A 39 2.01 -6.64 7.28
C VAL A 39 2.20 -6.54 5.78
N GLU A 40 1.22 -6.98 5.02
CA GLU A 40 1.28 -6.93 3.57
C GLU A 40 0.14 -6.11 3.01
N PHE A 41 0.44 -5.23 2.06
CA PHE A 41 -0.57 -4.44 1.38
C PHE A 41 -0.54 -4.83 -0.10
N SER A 42 -1.63 -5.41 -0.57
CA SER A 42 -1.72 -5.88 -1.94
C SER A 42 -2.13 -4.78 -2.90
N TYR A 43 -1.55 -4.77 -4.07
CA TYR A 43 -1.89 -3.80 -5.10
C TYR A 43 -1.95 -4.48 -6.46
N ARG A 44 -2.65 -3.83 -7.39
CA ARG A 44 -2.77 -4.35 -8.74
C ARG A 44 -2.81 -3.17 -9.70
N ASN A 45 -2.19 -3.32 -10.86
CA ASN A 45 -2.28 -2.30 -11.88
C ASN A 45 -3.58 -2.50 -12.65
N THR A 46 -4.55 -1.63 -12.42
CA THR A 46 -5.86 -1.72 -13.07
C THR A 46 -5.94 -0.78 -14.26
N GLY A 47 -4.87 -0.07 -14.57
CA GLY A 47 -4.84 0.83 -15.71
C GLY A 47 -4.49 0.11 -17.00
N LYS A 48 -4.30 0.87 -18.05
CA LYS A 48 -4.00 0.33 -19.36
C LYS A 48 -2.55 0.49 -19.74
N ALA A 49 -1.78 1.15 -18.93
CA ALA A 49 -0.36 1.38 -19.16
C ALA A 49 0.48 0.79 -18.04
N PRO A 50 1.71 0.43 -18.28
CA PRO A 50 2.57 -0.08 -17.20
C PRO A 50 2.80 1.00 -16.14
N VAL A 51 2.96 0.58 -14.91
CA VAL A 51 3.23 1.47 -13.78
C VAL A 51 4.47 0.97 -13.06
N ARG A 52 5.32 1.88 -12.61
CA ARG A 52 6.50 1.51 -11.87
C ARG A 52 6.48 2.18 -10.50
N ILE A 53 6.78 1.41 -9.48
CA ILE A 53 6.91 1.94 -8.12
C ILE A 53 8.30 2.56 -8.03
N GLU A 54 8.36 3.86 -7.79
CA GLU A 54 9.61 4.58 -7.70
C GLU A 54 10.21 4.53 -6.31
N SER A 55 9.38 4.59 -5.29
CA SER A 55 9.89 4.57 -3.92
C SER A 55 8.87 4.03 -2.93
N VAL A 56 9.38 3.43 -1.89
CA VAL A 56 8.60 2.95 -0.75
C VAL A 56 9.36 3.40 0.48
N HIS A 57 8.77 4.29 1.25
CA HIS A 57 9.45 4.89 2.39
C HIS A 57 8.65 4.81 3.67
N GLY A 58 9.25 4.26 4.72
CA GLY A 58 8.71 4.34 6.07
C GLY A 58 9.18 5.63 6.72
N VAL A 59 8.43 6.14 7.68
CA VAL A 59 8.77 7.37 8.36
C VAL A 59 9.99 7.21 9.26
N CYS A 60 10.12 6.08 9.91
CA CYS A 60 11.25 5.86 10.82
C CYS A 60 12.05 4.68 10.31
N VAL A 61 13.18 4.96 9.71
CA VAL A 61 13.98 3.92 9.13
C VAL A 61 14.47 2.91 10.14
N CYS A 62 14.67 3.33 11.36
CA CYS A 62 15.17 2.42 12.40
C CYS A 62 14.09 1.46 12.92
N CYS A 63 12.83 1.73 12.68
CA CYS A 63 11.77 0.87 13.20
C CYS A 63 10.74 0.46 12.14
N THR A 64 10.89 0.91 10.91
CA THR A 64 9.99 0.53 9.84
C THR A 64 10.78 0.20 8.60
N ALA A 65 10.61 -0.99 8.09
CA ALA A 65 11.24 -1.39 6.84
C ALA A 65 10.12 -1.80 5.89
N ALA A 66 10.20 -1.33 4.66
CA ALA A 66 9.14 -1.63 3.69
C ALA A 66 9.73 -1.83 2.31
N TYR A 67 9.17 -2.76 1.56
CA TYR A 67 9.60 -2.99 0.19
C TYR A 67 8.46 -3.55 -0.65
N ALA A 68 8.53 -3.32 -1.96
CA ALA A 68 7.55 -3.85 -2.90
C ALA A 68 8.12 -5.12 -3.53
N THR A 69 7.29 -6.15 -3.65
CA THR A 69 7.72 -7.41 -4.25
C THR A 69 7.82 -7.28 -5.76
N LYS A 70 7.08 -6.36 -6.36
CA LYS A 70 7.14 -6.17 -7.80
C LYS A 70 7.05 -4.69 -8.06
N LYS A 71 8.07 -4.13 -8.69
CA LYS A 71 8.11 -2.69 -8.91
C LYS A 71 7.60 -2.27 -10.27
N LYS A 72 7.71 -3.14 -11.28
CA LYS A 72 7.18 -2.83 -12.59
C LYS A 72 5.96 -3.70 -12.80
N LEU A 73 4.84 -3.08 -13.10
CA LEU A 73 3.60 -3.81 -13.27
C LEU A 73 2.98 -3.49 -14.61
N ALA A 74 2.83 -4.50 -15.44
CA ALA A 74 2.05 -4.39 -16.66
C ALA A 74 0.58 -4.38 -16.26
N PRO A 75 -0.33 -3.94 -17.13
CA PRO A 75 -1.75 -3.97 -16.82
C PRO A 75 -2.19 -5.34 -16.34
N GLY A 76 -2.90 -5.37 -15.25
CA GLY A 76 -3.42 -6.61 -14.66
C GLY A 76 -2.48 -7.31 -13.70
N GLU A 77 -1.24 -6.88 -13.61
CA GLU A 77 -0.29 -7.51 -12.69
C GLU A 77 -0.46 -7.01 -11.27
N SER A 78 -0.12 -7.84 -10.33
CA SER A 78 -0.27 -7.56 -8.91
C SER A 78 1.04 -7.73 -8.17
N GLY A 79 1.12 -7.15 -7.00
CA GLY A 79 2.25 -7.31 -6.10
C GLY A 79 1.84 -6.97 -4.68
N VAL A 80 2.81 -6.93 -3.81
CA VAL A 80 2.58 -6.68 -2.39
C VAL A 80 3.67 -5.76 -1.87
N VAL A 81 3.30 -4.79 -1.03
CA VAL A 81 4.26 -4.03 -0.25
C VAL A 81 4.31 -4.73 1.11
N VAL A 82 5.48 -5.20 1.49
CA VAL A 82 5.69 -5.86 2.77
C VAL A 82 6.24 -4.82 3.73
N VAL A 83 5.61 -4.65 4.87
CA VAL A 83 6.02 -3.68 5.87
C VAL A 83 6.34 -4.41 7.16
N ARG A 84 7.52 -4.18 7.70
CA ARG A 84 7.89 -4.69 9.01
C ARG A 84 7.99 -3.51 9.95
N VAL A 85 7.26 -3.54 11.05
CA VAL A 85 7.30 -2.51 12.06
C VAL A 85 7.91 -3.12 13.32
N ASP A 86 9.04 -2.57 13.76
CA ASP A 86 9.73 -3.03 14.95
C ASP A 86 9.34 -2.11 16.10
N PHE A 87 8.86 -2.67 17.20
CA PHE A 87 8.43 -1.88 18.34
C PHE A 87 9.09 -2.33 19.63
N GLU A 88 10.19 -3.03 19.51
CA GLU A 88 10.89 -3.55 20.69
C GLU A 88 11.15 -2.50 21.74
N LYS A 89 11.48 -1.30 21.37
CA LYS A 89 11.80 -0.23 22.29
C LYS A 89 10.70 0.83 22.36
N LYS A 90 9.53 0.55 21.83
CA LYS A 90 8.46 1.52 21.82
C LYS A 90 7.18 0.90 22.37
N PRO A 91 6.43 1.62 23.20
CA PRO A 91 5.21 1.06 23.72
C PRO A 91 4.12 1.02 22.67
N LEU A 92 3.25 0.04 22.75
CA LEU A 92 2.05 -0.01 21.95
C LEU A 92 0.95 0.82 22.63
N PRO A 93 0.08 1.44 21.88
CA PRO A 93 -0.12 1.32 20.45
C PRO A 93 0.79 2.26 19.68
N LEU A 94 0.97 1.99 18.40
CA LEU A 94 1.68 2.91 17.57
C LEU A 94 1.15 2.86 16.14
N MET A 95 1.43 3.90 15.36
CA MET A 95 1.00 4.01 13.99
C MET A 95 2.20 4.36 13.14
N LYS A 96 2.38 3.64 12.03
CA LYS A 96 3.52 3.88 11.14
C LYS A 96 3.03 4.02 9.71
N PRO A 97 3.22 5.19 9.10
CA PRO A 97 2.85 5.38 7.71
C PRO A 97 4.00 4.95 6.79
N VAL A 98 3.64 4.46 5.63
CA VAL A 98 4.58 4.12 4.59
C VAL A 98 4.09 4.81 3.33
N THR A 99 4.94 5.58 2.68
CA THR A 99 4.57 6.32 1.48
C THR A 99 5.08 5.60 0.25
N VAL A 100 4.21 5.37 -0.70
CA VAL A 100 4.55 4.72 -1.96
C VAL A 100 4.33 5.71 -3.08
N LYS A 101 5.36 5.93 -3.91
CA LYS A 101 5.24 6.82 -5.07
C LYS A 101 5.42 6.02 -6.34
N THR A 102 4.62 6.32 -7.31
CA THR A 102 4.68 5.65 -8.61
C THR A 102 4.99 6.65 -9.70
N ASP A 103 5.47 6.15 -10.86
CA ASP A 103 5.92 7.00 -11.93
C ASP A 103 4.78 7.69 -12.68
N ASP A 104 3.54 7.34 -12.39
CA ASP A 104 2.38 8.00 -12.96
C ASP A 104 1.96 9.21 -12.11
N GLY A 105 2.77 9.58 -11.12
CA GLY A 105 2.48 10.74 -10.29
C GLY A 105 1.62 10.49 -9.07
N GLN A 106 1.28 9.25 -8.78
CA GLN A 106 0.47 8.95 -7.62
C GLN A 106 1.31 8.81 -6.37
N THR A 107 0.76 9.23 -5.27
CA THR A 107 1.38 9.02 -3.95
C THR A 107 0.32 8.37 -3.07
N THR A 108 0.65 7.24 -2.50
CA THR A 108 -0.26 6.51 -1.61
C THR A 108 0.39 6.38 -0.25
N VAL A 109 -0.36 6.66 0.79
CA VAL A 109 0.12 6.49 2.16
C VAL A 109 -0.55 5.25 2.73
N LEU A 110 0.26 4.27 3.09
CA LEU A 110 -0.23 3.06 3.75
C LEU A 110 -0.02 3.24 5.24
N MET A 111 -0.97 2.82 6.05
CA MET A 111 -0.88 3.01 7.49
C MET A 111 -0.93 1.66 8.20
N VAL A 112 0.04 1.42 9.08
CA VAL A 112 0.04 0.25 9.94
C VAL A 112 -0.25 0.73 11.34
N GLU A 113 -1.32 0.21 11.96
CA GLU A 113 -1.69 0.55 13.31
C GLU A 113 -1.51 -0.70 14.16
N VAL A 114 -0.65 -0.63 15.16
CA VAL A 114 -0.38 -1.78 16.03
C VAL A 114 -0.93 -1.49 17.39
N PHE A 115 -1.84 -2.34 17.87
CA PHE A 115 -2.46 -2.18 19.16
C PHE A 115 -2.07 -3.32 20.08
N ALA A 116 -2.00 -3.05 21.37
CA ALA A 116 -1.67 -4.09 22.32
C ALA A 116 -2.86 -5.04 22.47
N LYS A 117 -2.58 -6.32 22.54
CA LYS A 117 -3.61 -7.31 22.81
C LYS A 117 -4.03 -7.19 24.27
N PRO A 118 -5.32 -7.31 24.55
CA PRO A 118 -5.80 -7.25 25.93
C PRO A 118 -5.37 -8.49 26.73
#